data_e59d2794e44ef47dfee652adb1b83128
#
_entry.id   e59d2794e44ef47dfee652adb1b83128
#
_cell.length_a   1.000
_cell.length_b   1.000
_cell.length_c   1.000
_cell.angle_alpha   90.00
_cell.angle_beta   90.00
_cell.angle_gamma   90.00
#
_symmetry.space_group_name_H-M   'P 1'
#
loop_
_entity.id
_entity.type
_entity.pdbx_description
1 polymer ?
#
loop_
_entity_poly.entity_id
_entity_poly.type
_entity_poly.pdbx_seq_one_letter_code
_entity_poly.pdbx_strand_id
1 'polypeptide(L)'
;YFSYANTAERGITGSNRLMRHNFNLRTTTGLFRQRLKLDGNISFMRQVVEDKPVPGGFYMNPLVGLYRFPRGVDITPYREHFEVYDAGRKLNVQDWIAPSDDFEQNPYWVVNRIRSRSLRNRVMASFTADWKVNGWLRLKARGNVDYVNDKVRQKFYASTAPALAGANGRYIESSYSETLFNGEVLAMFDKRLSPDWEFSATAGAGLNDRTVNSLRIDSKTASLYFPNVFNVANIVMNGSAYVDEQIDARRQTQSLFATASFKYAGSLNFEVTGRNDWASTLAYTSHEGSGFFYYSAGASWVIGKMFELPRWISFAKVRLTWSRVGNDIPMFITNPKSHVTAGGGINAADAAPGTDLKPEMTNALEAGLEWRFLDDRLGINLTYYKTNTHNQFFKLPALSGEAYAYRYENAGNIENQGVEVSLNAYPVYGGALTWQSTVNFAHNRNRVIKLHDELREYVYGPSSFSSSYAMKLVEGGSIGDIYGRAFERDAMGRIVYEAEGDSAGLPRTVGDGNTVKVGNANPVFSLSWGNTFSYKGMSLSVLLDCRYGGRLLSQTMADLDSY
;
A
#
# COMPACT_ATOMS: atom_id res chain seq x y z
N TYR A 1 0.39 -20.25 -26.68
CA TYR A 1 -0.74 -19.38 -26.33
C TYR A 1 -0.36 -17.93 -26.56
N PHE A 2 -1.20 -17.22 -27.31
CA PHE A 2 -1.09 -15.77 -27.50
C PHE A 2 -2.42 -15.12 -27.10
N SER A 3 -2.37 -13.98 -26.43
CA SER A 3 -3.54 -13.18 -26.13
C SER A 3 -3.26 -11.69 -26.27
N TYR A 4 -4.31 -11.00 -26.65
CA TYR A 4 -4.37 -9.55 -26.67
C TYR A 4 -5.62 -9.08 -25.94
N ALA A 5 -5.46 -8.07 -25.09
CA ALA A 5 -6.57 -7.41 -24.43
C ALA A 5 -6.44 -5.90 -24.56
N ASN A 6 -7.56 -5.24 -24.84
CA ASN A 6 -7.68 -3.79 -24.84
C ASN A 6 -8.64 -3.36 -23.73
N THR A 7 -8.27 -2.31 -22.99
CA THR A 7 -9.13 -1.64 -22.02
C THR A 7 -9.20 -0.17 -22.42
N ALA A 8 -10.41 0.33 -22.61
CA ALA A 8 -10.68 1.75 -22.86
C ALA A 8 -11.75 2.22 -21.88
N GLU A 9 -11.40 3.20 -21.04
CA GLU A 9 -12.28 3.71 -19.99
C GLU A 9 -12.32 5.23 -20.05
N ARG A 10 -13.48 5.80 -19.72
CA ARG A 10 -13.68 7.23 -19.47
C ARG A 10 -14.20 7.41 -18.06
N GLY A 11 -13.59 8.35 -17.33
CA GLY A 11 -14.06 8.71 -16.00
C GLY A 11 -15.28 9.62 -16.03
N ILE A 12 -15.84 9.87 -14.85
CA ILE A 12 -16.99 10.76 -14.66
C ILE A 12 -16.61 12.22 -14.98
N THR A 13 -15.38 12.64 -14.69
CA THR A 13 -14.87 13.96 -15.10
C THR A 13 -14.51 13.93 -16.56
N GLY A 14 -15.02 14.90 -17.35
CA GLY A 14 -15.08 14.84 -18.82
C GLY A 14 -13.76 14.64 -19.58
N SER A 15 -12.61 14.98 -18.99
CA SER A 15 -11.28 14.84 -19.61
C SER A 15 -10.55 13.55 -19.23
N ASN A 16 -10.99 12.86 -18.17
CA ASN A 16 -10.31 11.68 -17.66
C ASN A 16 -10.53 10.46 -18.56
N ARG A 17 -9.44 9.84 -19.02
CA ARG A 17 -9.50 8.60 -19.81
C ARG A 17 -8.29 7.71 -19.59
N LEU A 18 -8.52 6.41 -19.73
CA LEU A 18 -7.50 5.36 -19.73
C LEU A 18 -7.62 4.54 -21.01
N MET A 19 -6.47 4.27 -21.63
CA MET A 19 -6.33 3.32 -22.72
C MET A 19 -5.17 2.38 -22.39
N ARG A 20 -5.42 1.06 -22.42
CA ARG A 20 -4.42 0.03 -22.15
C ARG A 20 -4.47 -1.07 -23.19
N HIS A 21 -3.31 -1.46 -23.68
CA HIS A 21 -3.10 -2.60 -24.55
C HIS A 21 -2.18 -3.59 -23.83
N ASN A 22 -2.61 -4.85 -23.75
CA ASN A 22 -1.84 -5.94 -23.19
C ASN A 22 -1.64 -7.01 -24.26
N PHE A 23 -0.41 -7.42 -24.46
CA PHE A 23 -0.02 -8.55 -25.30
C PHE A 23 0.64 -9.58 -24.41
N ASN A 24 0.29 -10.84 -24.56
CA ASN A 24 0.91 -11.93 -23.82
C ASN A 24 1.20 -13.09 -24.76
N LEU A 25 2.42 -13.63 -24.66
CA LEU A 25 2.86 -14.83 -25.37
C LEU A 25 3.41 -15.80 -24.32
N ARG A 26 2.84 -17.01 -24.28
CA ARG A 26 3.35 -18.09 -23.43
C ARG A 26 3.60 -19.34 -24.25
N THR A 27 4.73 -19.96 -23.98
CA THR A 27 5.09 -21.26 -24.55
C THR A 27 5.49 -22.22 -23.46
N THR A 28 5.09 -23.47 -23.59
CA THR A 28 5.48 -24.55 -22.70
C THR A 28 5.90 -25.74 -23.56
N THR A 29 7.06 -26.29 -23.29
CA THR A 29 7.54 -27.49 -23.99
C THR A 29 8.09 -28.52 -23.01
N GLY A 30 7.97 -29.79 -23.36
CA GLY A 30 8.51 -30.90 -22.60
C GLY A 30 9.59 -31.61 -23.41
N LEU A 31 10.76 -31.78 -22.82
CA LEU A 31 11.90 -32.47 -23.40
C LEU A 31 12.21 -33.75 -22.64
N PHE A 32 12.99 -34.64 -23.23
CA PHE A 32 13.40 -35.92 -22.61
C PHE A 32 12.24 -36.74 -22.04
N ARG A 33 11.22 -36.98 -22.84
CA ARG A 33 10.00 -37.69 -22.43
C ARG A 33 9.30 -37.01 -21.24
N GLN A 34 9.17 -35.68 -21.28
CA GLN A 34 8.55 -34.83 -20.25
C GLN A 34 9.32 -34.76 -18.92
N ARG A 35 10.57 -35.19 -18.88
CA ARG A 35 11.38 -35.03 -17.67
C ARG A 35 11.85 -33.60 -17.44
N LEU A 36 12.10 -32.86 -18.53
CA LEU A 36 12.43 -31.45 -18.47
C LEU A 36 11.28 -30.64 -19.08
N LYS A 37 10.62 -29.84 -18.27
CA LYS A 37 9.58 -28.91 -18.70
C LYS A 37 10.14 -27.50 -18.73
N LEU A 38 10.04 -26.84 -19.87
CA LEU A 38 10.40 -25.43 -20.06
C LEU A 38 9.12 -24.62 -20.26
N ASP A 39 9.01 -23.53 -19.53
CA ASP A 39 7.88 -22.59 -19.62
C ASP A 39 8.43 -21.19 -19.75
N GLY A 40 8.06 -20.51 -20.82
CA GLY A 40 8.43 -19.11 -21.09
C GLY A 40 7.20 -18.26 -21.29
N ASN A 41 7.17 -17.09 -20.67
CA ASN A 41 6.11 -16.12 -20.83
C ASN A 41 6.69 -14.72 -21.04
N ILE A 42 6.17 -14.00 -22.04
CA ILE A 42 6.49 -12.59 -22.29
C ILE A 42 5.19 -11.82 -22.36
N SER A 43 5.10 -10.73 -21.62
CA SER A 43 3.98 -9.83 -21.60
C SER A 43 4.43 -8.39 -21.85
N PHE A 44 3.75 -7.70 -22.75
CA PHE A 44 3.96 -6.28 -22.99
C PHE A 44 2.67 -5.51 -22.72
N MET A 45 2.78 -4.43 -21.96
CA MET A 45 1.69 -3.52 -21.68
C MET A 45 2.07 -2.10 -22.06
N ARG A 46 1.17 -1.45 -22.81
CA ARG A 46 1.20 0.00 -23.02
C ARG A 46 -0.06 0.62 -22.46
N GLN A 47 0.09 1.58 -21.56
CA GLN A 47 -1.01 2.30 -20.93
C GLN A 47 -0.82 3.80 -21.07
N VAL A 48 -1.88 4.48 -21.48
CA VAL A 48 -1.98 5.95 -21.46
C VAL A 48 -3.12 6.32 -20.52
N VAL A 49 -2.83 7.21 -19.57
CA VAL A 49 -3.83 7.83 -18.69
C VAL A 49 -3.75 9.33 -18.91
N GLU A 50 -4.88 9.96 -19.22
CA GLU A 50 -5.00 11.40 -19.35
C GLU A 50 -5.88 11.94 -18.24
N ASP A 51 -5.47 13.08 -17.68
CA ASP A 51 -6.18 13.84 -16.66
C ASP A 51 -6.65 12.98 -15.48
N LYS A 52 -5.72 12.18 -14.92
CA LYS A 52 -5.98 11.35 -13.75
C LYS A 52 -6.55 12.22 -12.62
N PRO A 53 -7.71 11.88 -12.05
CA PRO A 53 -8.28 12.62 -10.93
C PRO A 53 -7.33 12.67 -9.75
N VAL A 54 -7.26 13.80 -9.10
CA VAL A 54 -6.50 14.00 -7.86
C VAL A 54 -7.51 13.98 -6.70
N PRO A 55 -7.43 13.02 -5.77
CA PRO A 55 -8.29 12.98 -4.60
C PRO A 55 -7.82 13.98 -3.54
N GLY A 56 -8.68 14.26 -2.57
CA GLY A 56 -8.38 15.07 -1.39
C GLY A 56 -8.86 16.51 -1.50
N GLY A 57 -8.64 17.29 -0.43
CA GLY A 57 -9.12 18.64 -0.26
C GLY A 57 -8.25 19.73 -0.89
N PHE A 58 -7.63 19.44 -2.05
CA PHE A 58 -6.70 20.37 -2.67
C PHE A 58 -7.21 20.97 -3.98
N TYR A 59 -6.66 22.11 -4.30
CA TYR A 59 -6.84 22.95 -5.49
C TYR A 59 -6.88 22.21 -6.83
N MET A 60 -6.32 21.00 -6.90
CA MET A 60 -6.34 20.17 -8.11
C MET A 60 -7.56 19.25 -8.18
N ASN A 61 -8.34 19.15 -7.10
CA ASN A 61 -9.58 18.38 -7.07
C ASN A 61 -10.73 19.32 -7.48
N PRO A 62 -11.38 19.12 -8.64
CA PRO A 62 -12.47 20.00 -9.08
C PRO A 62 -13.67 20.00 -8.13
N LEU A 63 -13.83 18.95 -7.32
CA LEU A 63 -14.95 18.85 -6.39
C LEU A 63 -14.83 19.82 -5.21
N VAL A 64 -13.62 20.26 -4.85
CA VAL A 64 -13.43 21.23 -3.75
C VAL A 64 -14.14 22.55 -4.06
N GLY A 65 -13.85 23.14 -5.23
CA GLY A 65 -14.53 24.36 -5.64
C GLY A 65 -16.03 24.18 -5.80
N LEU A 66 -16.49 22.99 -6.23
CA LEU A 66 -17.90 22.69 -6.34
C LEU A 66 -18.61 22.61 -4.96
N TYR A 67 -17.99 21.95 -3.98
CA TYR A 67 -18.57 21.78 -2.64
C TYR A 67 -18.59 23.08 -1.84
N ARG A 68 -17.60 23.94 -2.05
CA ARG A 68 -17.46 25.26 -1.41
C ARG A 68 -18.19 26.38 -2.15
N PHE A 69 -18.78 26.09 -3.32
CA PHE A 69 -19.53 27.08 -4.08
C PHE A 69 -20.81 27.51 -3.32
N PRO A 70 -21.09 28.85 -3.19
CA PRO A 70 -22.26 29.34 -2.46
C PRO A 70 -23.59 28.80 -3.03
N ARG A 71 -24.41 28.19 -2.17
CA ARG A 71 -25.65 27.49 -2.58
C ARG A 71 -26.71 28.41 -3.17
N GLY A 72 -26.68 29.71 -2.89
CA GLY A 72 -27.62 30.70 -3.41
C GLY A 72 -27.21 31.35 -4.74
N VAL A 73 -26.07 30.94 -5.31
CA VAL A 73 -25.52 31.52 -6.55
C VAL A 73 -25.63 30.53 -7.69
N ASP A 74 -25.95 31.01 -8.89
CA ASP A 74 -25.97 30.19 -10.10
C ASP A 74 -24.52 29.93 -10.59
N ILE A 75 -24.15 28.67 -10.73
CA ILE A 75 -22.84 28.24 -11.21
C ILE A 75 -22.72 28.30 -12.76
N THR A 76 -23.83 28.43 -13.47
CA THR A 76 -23.88 28.36 -14.94
C THR A 76 -22.94 29.36 -15.62
N PRO A 77 -22.85 30.65 -15.23
CA PRO A 77 -21.90 31.58 -15.80
C PRO A 77 -20.46 31.12 -15.71
N TYR A 78 -20.06 30.58 -14.54
CA TYR A 78 -18.70 30.09 -14.30
C TYR A 78 -18.39 28.76 -15.01
N ARG A 79 -19.41 28.04 -15.45
CA ARG A 79 -19.28 26.85 -16.31
C ARG A 79 -19.09 27.25 -17.77
N GLU A 80 -19.89 28.19 -18.26
CA GLU A 80 -19.90 28.61 -19.66
C GLU A 80 -18.74 29.52 -19.98
N HIS A 81 -18.32 30.36 -19.03
CA HIS A 81 -17.23 31.30 -19.12
C HIS A 81 -16.19 31.06 -18.03
N PHE A 82 -15.70 29.81 -17.88
CA PHE A 82 -14.70 29.46 -16.86
C PHE A 82 -13.37 30.21 -17.03
N GLU A 83 -13.18 30.90 -18.15
CA GLU A 83 -12.05 31.76 -18.44
C GLU A 83 -12.50 33.03 -19.18
N VAL A 84 -11.85 34.15 -18.89
CA VAL A 84 -12.07 35.46 -19.53
C VAL A 84 -10.75 36.02 -20.03
N TYR A 85 -10.80 36.81 -21.11
CA TYR A 85 -9.60 37.41 -21.67
C TYR A 85 -9.14 38.62 -20.84
N ASP A 86 -7.90 38.55 -20.32
CA ASP A 86 -7.22 39.66 -19.65
C ASP A 86 -6.37 40.42 -20.67
N ALA A 87 -6.79 41.64 -21.01
CA ALA A 87 -6.11 42.48 -21.99
C ALA A 87 -4.74 42.95 -21.51
N GLY A 88 -4.53 43.09 -20.19
CA GLY A 88 -3.23 43.48 -19.60
C GLY A 88 -2.19 42.37 -19.75
N ARG A 89 -2.60 41.13 -19.51
CA ARG A 89 -1.74 39.96 -19.62
C ARG A 89 -1.76 39.32 -21.03
N LYS A 90 -2.69 39.74 -21.90
CA LYS A 90 -2.91 39.18 -23.26
C LYS A 90 -3.11 37.68 -23.29
N LEU A 91 -3.84 37.14 -22.29
CA LEU A 91 -4.17 35.72 -22.19
C LEU A 91 -5.51 35.51 -21.45
N ASN A 92 -6.08 34.31 -21.59
CA ASN A 92 -7.26 33.96 -20.82
C ASN A 92 -6.85 33.61 -19.38
N VAL A 93 -7.59 34.16 -18.43
CA VAL A 93 -7.43 33.92 -16.98
C VAL A 93 -8.67 33.23 -16.44
N GLN A 94 -8.54 32.57 -15.32
CA GLN A 94 -9.64 31.90 -14.64
C GLN A 94 -10.70 32.93 -14.20
N ASP A 95 -11.98 32.64 -14.46
CA ASP A 95 -13.12 33.36 -13.90
C ASP A 95 -13.74 32.52 -12.78
N TRP A 96 -13.76 33.09 -11.57
CA TRP A 96 -14.30 32.43 -10.40
C TRP A 96 -14.80 33.43 -9.37
N ILE A 97 -15.78 33.00 -8.55
CA ILE A 97 -16.42 33.86 -7.53
C ILE A 97 -15.45 34.33 -6.43
N ALA A 98 -14.42 33.53 -6.14
CA ALA A 98 -13.37 33.82 -5.16
C ALA A 98 -11.97 33.77 -5.81
N PRO A 99 -11.61 34.70 -6.71
CA PRO A 99 -10.39 34.61 -7.51
C PRO A 99 -9.09 34.74 -6.72
N SER A 100 -9.14 35.21 -5.49
CA SER A 100 -7.98 35.35 -4.59
C SER A 100 -7.87 34.22 -3.56
N ASP A 101 -8.82 33.28 -3.52
CA ASP A 101 -8.76 32.16 -2.61
C ASP A 101 -7.82 31.08 -3.17
N ASP A 102 -6.75 30.80 -2.44
CA ASP A 102 -5.77 29.76 -2.80
C ASP A 102 -6.30 28.35 -2.55
N PHE A 103 -7.41 28.16 -1.83
CA PHE A 103 -7.96 26.85 -1.47
C PHE A 103 -8.96 26.31 -2.47
N GLU A 104 -9.54 27.16 -3.32
CA GLU A 104 -10.51 26.72 -4.32
C GLU A 104 -10.24 27.35 -5.68
N GLN A 105 -10.69 26.66 -6.70
CA GLN A 105 -10.61 27.10 -8.08
C GLN A 105 -11.90 26.74 -8.79
N ASN A 106 -12.18 27.44 -9.90
CA ASN A 106 -13.28 27.06 -10.77
C ASN A 106 -13.13 25.58 -11.18
N PRO A 107 -14.11 24.69 -10.88
CA PRO A 107 -14.06 23.27 -11.25
C PRO A 107 -13.79 23.05 -12.74
N TYR A 108 -14.34 23.91 -13.59
CA TYR A 108 -14.19 23.82 -15.06
C TYR A 108 -12.81 24.30 -15.52
N TRP A 109 -12.17 25.23 -14.80
CA TRP A 109 -10.76 25.55 -15.00
C TRP A 109 -9.89 24.35 -14.70
N VAL A 110 -10.08 23.71 -13.54
CA VAL A 110 -9.31 22.54 -13.13
C VAL A 110 -9.36 21.43 -14.18
N VAL A 111 -10.55 21.04 -14.68
CA VAL A 111 -10.67 19.96 -15.67
C VAL A 111 -10.21 20.34 -17.06
N ASN A 112 -10.15 21.62 -17.42
CA ASN A 112 -9.77 22.08 -18.75
C ASN A 112 -8.34 22.65 -18.84
N ARG A 113 -7.80 23.20 -17.76
CA ARG A 113 -6.52 23.94 -17.74
C ARG A 113 -5.45 23.33 -16.83
N ILE A 114 -5.79 22.33 -16.03
CA ILE A 114 -4.80 21.49 -15.33
C ILE A 114 -4.80 20.14 -16.04
N ARG A 115 -3.81 19.92 -16.91
CA ARG A 115 -3.78 18.77 -17.81
C ARG A 115 -2.62 17.85 -17.44
N SER A 116 -2.88 16.55 -17.43
CA SER A 116 -1.88 15.52 -17.19
C SER A 116 -1.93 14.40 -18.23
N ARG A 117 -0.77 13.87 -18.58
CA ARG A 117 -0.66 12.67 -19.41
C ARG A 117 0.42 11.78 -18.87
N SER A 118 0.05 10.54 -18.55
CA SER A 118 0.95 9.48 -18.12
C SER A 118 1.00 8.40 -19.19
N LEU A 119 2.20 8.04 -19.63
CA LEU A 119 2.47 6.91 -20.52
C LEU A 119 3.29 5.89 -19.76
N ARG A 120 2.80 4.67 -19.64
CA ARG A 120 3.51 3.52 -19.11
C ARG A 120 3.73 2.47 -20.20
N ASN A 121 4.97 2.05 -20.38
CA ASN A 121 5.32 0.84 -21.09
C ASN A 121 5.93 -0.14 -20.08
N ARG A 122 5.46 -1.40 -20.10
CA ARG A 122 5.96 -2.45 -19.20
C ARG A 122 6.20 -3.72 -19.99
N VAL A 123 7.35 -4.32 -19.77
CA VAL A 123 7.72 -5.64 -20.31
C VAL A 123 7.95 -6.58 -19.13
N MET A 124 7.24 -7.68 -19.10
CA MET A 124 7.46 -8.76 -18.14
C MET A 124 7.87 -10.01 -18.91
N ALA A 125 9.01 -10.59 -18.57
CA ALA A 125 9.46 -11.85 -19.12
C ALA A 125 9.76 -12.82 -17.99
N SER A 126 9.26 -14.05 -18.09
CA SER A 126 9.56 -15.11 -17.13
C SER A 126 9.96 -16.39 -17.84
N PHE A 127 10.88 -17.10 -17.22
CA PHE A 127 11.34 -18.40 -17.68
C PHE A 127 11.41 -19.37 -16.50
N THR A 128 10.93 -20.59 -16.70
CA THR A 128 11.01 -21.68 -15.73
C THR A 128 11.50 -22.92 -16.42
N ALA A 129 12.53 -23.54 -15.85
CA ALA A 129 12.99 -24.87 -16.18
C ALA A 129 12.72 -25.79 -14.99
N ASP A 130 11.99 -26.88 -15.19
CA ASP A 130 11.58 -27.82 -14.18
C ASP A 130 12.00 -29.24 -14.62
N TRP A 131 13.00 -29.79 -13.91
CA TRP A 131 13.65 -31.04 -14.27
C TRP A 131 13.41 -32.13 -13.23
N LYS A 132 12.67 -33.15 -13.61
CA LYS A 132 12.56 -34.40 -12.84
C LYS A 132 13.82 -35.24 -13.08
N VAL A 133 14.79 -35.14 -12.16
CA VAL A 133 16.05 -35.87 -12.25
C VAL A 133 15.76 -37.39 -12.12
N ASN A 134 15.00 -37.73 -11.09
CA ASN A 134 14.55 -39.13 -10.83
C ASN A 134 13.20 -39.14 -10.06
N GLY A 135 12.87 -40.23 -9.42
CA GLY A 135 11.59 -40.42 -8.72
C GLY A 135 11.45 -39.61 -7.43
N TRP A 136 12.54 -39.10 -6.87
CA TRP A 136 12.57 -38.39 -5.59
C TRP A 136 13.27 -37.01 -5.61
N LEU A 137 13.93 -36.68 -6.73
CA LEU A 137 14.65 -35.39 -6.88
C LEU A 137 14.15 -34.62 -8.10
N ARG A 138 13.80 -33.37 -7.88
CA ARG A 138 13.39 -32.42 -8.89
C ARG A 138 14.16 -31.13 -8.70
N LEU A 139 14.76 -30.64 -9.77
CA LEU A 139 15.46 -29.37 -9.82
C LEU A 139 14.60 -28.36 -10.57
N LYS A 140 14.48 -27.15 -10.04
CA LYS A 140 13.74 -26.08 -10.67
C LYS A 140 14.57 -24.81 -10.68
N ALA A 141 14.66 -24.16 -11.83
CA ALA A 141 15.22 -22.82 -11.97
C ALA A 141 14.13 -21.92 -12.56
N ARG A 142 13.96 -20.76 -11.98
CA ARG A 142 13.04 -19.74 -12.50
C ARG A 142 13.68 -18.36 -12.43
N GLY A 143 13.39 -17.55 -13.43
CA GLY A 143 13.80 -16.17 -13.48
C GLY A 143 12.70 -15.32 -14.08
N ASN A 144 12.55 -14.11 -13.60
CA ASN A 144 11.69 -13.12 -14.21
C ASN A 144 12.35 -11.75 -14.21
N VAL A 145 12.10 -11.01 -15.27
CA VAL A 145 12.43 -9.59 -15.41
C VAL A 145 11.13 -8.82 -15.58
N ASP A 146 11.00 -7.74 -14.83
CA ASP A 146 9.94 -6.77 -14.95
C ASP A 146 10.55 -5.39 -15.21
N TYR A 147 10.38 -4.87 -16.40
CA TYR A 147 10.85 -3.56 -16.81
C TYR A 147 9.68 -2.61 -16.99
N VAL A 148 9.68 -1.51 -16.25
CA VAL A 148 8.69 -0.43 -16.34
C VAL A 148 9.37 0.84 -16.81
N ASN A 149 8.74 1.54 -17.74
CA ASN A 149 9.13 2.90 -18.15
C ASN A 149 7.90 3.80 -18.15
N ASP A 150 7.90 4.79 -17.27
CA ASP A 150 6.85 5.79 -17.10
C ASP A 150 7.33 7.16 -17.58
N LYS A 151 6.47 7.86 -18.32
CA LYS A 151 6.66 9.27 -18.67
C LYS A 151 5.40 10.03 -18.27
N VAL A 152 5.57 11.07 -17.47
CA VAL A 152 4.46 11.92 -16.99
C VAL A 152 4.72 13.36 -17.37
N ARG A 153 3.72 14.01 -17.96
CA ARG A 153 3.72 15.44 -18.23
C ARG A 153 2.50 16.07 -17.60
N GLN A 154 2.72 17.17 -16.90
CA GLN A 154 1.65 17.97 -16.30
C GLN A 154 1.80 19.43 -16.72
N LYS A 155 0.69 20.06 -17.03
CA LYS A 155 0.57 21.43 -17.52
C LYS A 155 -0.44 22.15 -16.67
N PHE A 156 -0.03 23.21 -16.02
CA PHE A 156 -0.90 24.12 -15.29
C PHE A 156 -0.87 25.45 -16.02
N TYR A 157 -2.00 25.86 -16.55
CA TYR A 157 -2.07 27.09 -17.30
C TYR A 157 -1.92 28.31 -16.40
N ALA A 158 -1.44 29.41 -16.98
CA ALA A 158 -1.35 30.71 -16.32
C ALA A 158 -2.72 31.10 -15.75
N SER A 159 -2.76 31.66 -14.54
CA SER A 159 -3.96 31.91 -13.73
C SER A 159 -4.46 30.72 -12.89
N THR A 160 -3.79 29.56 -12.94
CA THR A 160 -3.99 28.52 -11.91
C THR A 160 -3.55 29.07 -10.55
N ALA A 161 -4.21 28.64 -9.45
CA ALA A 161 -3.95 29.11 -8.09
C ALA A 161 -2.45 29.27 -7.78
N PRO A 162 -2.02 30.38 -7.16
CA PRO A 162 -0.61 30.71 -6.92
C PRO A 162 0.14 29.64 -6.11
N ALA A 163 -0.56 28.95 -5.21
CA ALA A 163 -0.01 27.83 -4.46
C ALA A 163 0.43 26.64 -5.35
N LEU A 164 -0.14 26.50 -6.55
CA LEU A 164 0.14 25.43 -7.50
C LEU A 164 1.07 25.81 -8.62
N ALA A 165 0.99 27.04 -9.12
CA ALA A 165 1.68 27.47 -10.33
C ALA A 165 2.14 28.92 -10.25
N GLY A 166 3.24 29.24 -10.92
CA GLY A 166 3.68 30.62 -11.11
C GLY A 166 2.78 31.39 -12.07
N ALA A 167 2.99 32.72 -12.17
CA ALA A 167 2.15 33.62 -12.96
C ALA A 167 1.98 33.20 -14.43
N ASN A 168 2.99 32.61 -15.07
CA ASN A 168 2.96 32.16 -16.45
C ASN A 168 2.61 30.66 -16.60
N GLY A 169 2.19 30.02 -15.51
CA GLY A 169 1.86 28.60 -15.46
C GLY A 169 2.98 27.75 -14.85
N ARG A 170 2.76 26.43 -14.86
CA ARG A 170 3.71 25.42 -14.36
C ARG A 170 3.83 24.27 -15.32
N TYR A 171 5.03 23.78 -15.52
CA TYR A 171 5.31 22.59 -16.30
C TYR A 171 6.07 21.57 -15.49
N ILE A 172 5.60 20.32 -15.54
CA ILE A 172 6.26 19.18 -14.92
C ILE A 172 6.50 18.14 -16.00
N GLU A 173 7.73 17.70 -16.12
CA GLU A 173 8.11 16.52 -16.89
C GLU A 173 8.86 15.54 -16.00
N SER A 174 8.43 14.29 -15.97
CA SER A 174 9.14 13.24 -15.24
C SER A 174 9.21 11.97 -16.05
N SER A 175 10.37 11.31 -15.94
CA SER A 175 10.59 9.95 -16.42
C SER A 175 11.00 9.07 -15.25
N TYR A 176 10.54 7.84 -15.27
CA TYR A 176 10.87 6.82 -14.29
C TYR A 176 11.08 5.51 -15.02
N SER A 177 12.17 4.83 -14.75
CA SER A 177 12.36 3.46 -15.21
C SER A 177 12.79 2.58 -14.05
N GLU A 178 12.26 1.38 -14.03
CA GLU A 178 12.57 0.37 -13.03
C GLU A 178 12.80 -0.96 -13.72
N THR A 179 13.88 -1.62 -13.36
CA THR A 179 14.16 -2.99 -13.71
C THR A 179 14.18 -3.82 -12.45
N LEU A 180 13.31 -4.81 -12.36
CA LEU A 180 13.28 -5.79 -11.29
C LEU A 180 13.62 -7.16 -11.87
N PHE A 181 14.70 -7.76 -11.38
CA PHE A 181 15.08 -9.13 -11.67
C PHE A 181 14.84 -9.99 -10.44
N ASN A 182 14.19 -11.14 -10.61
CA ASN A 182 14.12 -12.19 -9.60
C ASN A 182 14.60 -13.50 -10.22
N GLY A 183 15.58 -14.11 -9.60
CA GLY A 183 16.11 -15.42 -9.98
C GLY A 183 16.06 -16.37 -8.78
N GLU A 184 15.75 -17.64 -9.04
CA GLU A 184 15.68 -18.65 -7.99
C GLU A 184 16.03 -20.02 -8.55
N VAL A 185 16.79 -20.78 -7.76
CA VAL A 185 17.09 -22.19 -8.01
C VAL A 185 16.65 -23.02 -6.81
N LEU A 186 15.97 -24.15 -7.07
CA LEU A 186 15.41 -25.03 -6.06
C LEU A 186 15.84 -26.46 -6.32
N ALA A 187 16.23 -27.15 -5.26
CA ALA A 187 16.32 -28.60 -5.21
C ALA A 187 15.18 -29.13 -4.32
N MET A 188 14.29 -29.88 -4.90
CA MET A 188 13.09 -30.43 -4.25
C MET A 188 13.24 -31.94 -4.12
N PHE A 189 13.09 -32.40 -2.91
CA PHE A 189 13.23 -33.79 -2.53
C PHE A 189 11.91 -34.29 -1.98
N ASP A 190 11.39 -35.37 -2.53
CA ASP A 190 10.15 -36.02 -2.08
C ASP A 190 10.39 -37.53 -2.04
N LYS A 191 10.25 -38.13 -0.86
CA LYS A 191 10.44 -39.58 -0.69
C LYS A 191 9.54 -40.13 0.38
N ARG A 192 8.91 -41.25 0.05
CA ARG A 192 8.26 -42.10 1.03
C ARG A 192 9.32 -42.98 1.70
N LEU A 193 9.55 -42.74 3.00
CA LEU A 193 10.57 -43.43 3.79
C LEU A 193 10.10 -44.80 4.26
N SER A 194 8.80 -44.93 4.58
CA SER A 194 8.13 -46.15 4.97
C SER A 194 6.64 -46.07 4.57
N PRO A 195 5.82 -47.12 4.78
CA PRO A 195 4.37 -47.01 4.56
C PRO A 195 3.70 -45.86 5.27
N ASP A 196 4.21 -45.49 6.45
CA ASP A 196 3.64 -44.44 7.30
C ASP A 196 4.35 -43.09 7.23
N TRP A 197 5.62 -43.05 6.78
CA TRP A 197 6.42 -41.85 6.78
C TRP A 197 6.70 -41.31 5.38
N GLU A 198 6.33 -40.05 5.16
CA GLU A 198 6.70 -39.28 3.97
C GLU A 198 7.61 -38.11 4.41
N PHE A 199 8.66 -37.90 3.64
CA PHE A 199 9.57 -36.77 3.83
C PHE A 199 9.64 -35.96 2.56
N SER A 200 9.47 -34.64 2.69
CA SER A 200 9.75 -33.70 1.60
C SER A 200 10.67 -32.59 2.11
N ALA A 201 11.57 -32.15 1.27
CA ALA A 201 12.46 -31.03 1.55
C ALA A 201 12.65 -30.19 0.30
N THR A 202 12.84 -28.91 0.50
CA THR A 202 13.24 -27.96 -0.55
C THR A 202 14.41 -27.14 -0.03
N ALA A 203 15.50 -27.10 -0.78
CA ALA A 203 16.59 -26.16 -0.56
C ALA A 203 16.66 -25.21 -1.75
N GLY A 204 16.89 -23.94 -1.51
CA GLY A 204 16.91 -22.95 -2.58
C GLY A 204 17.84 -21.79 -2.33
N ALA A 205 18.24 -21.17 -3.42
CA ALA A 205 18.94 -19.89 -3.44
C ALA A 205 18.17 -18.90 -4.32
N GLY A 206 18.08 -17.65 -3.87
CA GLY A 206 17.36 -16.59 -4.56
C GLY A 206 18.18 -15.32 -4.70
N LEU A 207 17.89 -14.58 -5.75
CA LEU A 207 18.42 -13.24 -6.02
C LEU A 207 17.27 -12.32 -6.41
N ASN A 208 17.11 -11.21 -5.72
CA ASN A 208 16.27 -10.10 -6.09
C ASN A 208 17.15 -8.88 -6.35
N ASP A 209 17.04 -8.28 -7.52
CA ASP A 209 17.83 -7.12 -7.94
C ASP A 209 16.88 -6.08 -8.53
N ARG A 210 16.87 -4.89 -7.96
CA ARG A 210 16.04 -3.77 -8.37
C ARG A 210 16.90 -2.56 -8.67
N THR A 211 16.77 -2.03 -9.88
CA THR A 211 17.44 -0.79 -10.31
C THR A 211 16.41 0.23 -10.72
N VAL A 212 16.56 1.46 -10.25
CA VAL A 212 15.66 2.59 -10.53
C VAL A 212 16.45 3.74 -11.08
N ASN A 213 15.93 4.31 -12.17
CA ASN A 213 16.36 5.59 -12.70
C ASN A 213 15.14 6.52 -12.78
N SER A 214 15.30 7.76 -12.34
CA SER A 214 14.25 8.76 -12.43
C SER A 214 14.81 10.15 -12.69
N LEU A 215 14.05 10.93 -13.44
CA LEU A 215 14.28 12.36 -13.62
C LEU A 215 12.95 13.07 -13.47
N ARG A 216 12.90 14.09 -12.64
CA ARG A 216 11.77 15.00 -12.50
C ARG A 216 12.25 16.42 -12.62
N ILE A 217 11.64 17.17 -13.55
CA ILE A 217 11.83 18.60 -13.72
C ILE A 217 10.49 19.28 -13.48
N ASP A 218 10.45 20.25 -12.59
CA ASP A 218 9.24 20.90 -12.12
C ASP A 218 9.50 22.39 -11.92
N SER A 219 8.81 23.24 -12.68
CA SER A 219 8.96 24.69 -12.52
C SER A 219 8.41 25.21 -11.19
N LYS A 220 7.60 24.41 -10.48
CA LYS A 220 6.91 24.83 -9.23
C LYS A 220 6.26 26.21 -9.40
N THR A 221 6.49 27.10 -8.44
CA THR A 221 6.06 28.52 -8.45
C THR A 221 7.08 29.44 -9.11
N ALA A 222 8.29 28.97 -9.46
CA ALA A 222 9.17 29.68 -10.39
C ALA A 222 8.49 29.71 -11.75
N SER A 223 8.13 30.87 -12.22
CA SER A 223 7.33 31.03 -13.43
C SER A 223 8.02 30.44 -14.68
N LEU A 224 7.23 30.22 -15.72
CA LEU A 224 7.75 30.04 -17.07
C LEU A 224 8.17 31.40 -17.65
N TYR A 225 9.14 31.46 -18.56
CA TYR A 225 9.50 32.68 -19.27
C TYR A 225 8.33 33.21 -20.10
N PHE A 226 7.68 32.34 -20.85
CA PHE A 226 6.51 32.67 -21.67
C PHE A 226 5.28 31.92 -21.15
N PRO A 227 4.12 32.60 -21.00
CA PRO A 227 2.93 31.99 -20.47
C PRO A 227 2.42 30.84 -21.36
N ASN A 228 2.01 29.75 -20.71
CA ASN A 228 1.39 28.59 -21.36
C ASN A 228 2.25 27.88 -22.44
N VAL A 229 3.57 28.14 -22.47
CA VAL A 229 4.52 27.40 -23.33
C VAL A 229 5.16 26.30 -22.52
N PHE A 230 4.71 25.05 -22.70
CA PHE A 230 5.04 23.92 -21.84
C PHE A 230 6.16 23.07 -22.42
N ASN A 231 7.40 23.48 -22.14
CA ASN A 231 8.61 22.73 -22.41
C ASN A 231 9.69 23.07 -21.38
N VAL A 232 10.71 22.22 -21.27
CA VAL A 232 11.77 22.35 -20.28
C VAL A 232 12.58 23.65 -20.47
N ALA A 233 12.84 24.05 -21.72
CA ALA A 233 13.63 25.25 -22.03
C ALA A 233 12.93 26.55 -21.62
N ASN A 234 11.62 26.52 -21.40
CA ASN A 234 10.82 27.67 -20.95
C ASN A 234 10.74 27.80 -19.43
N ILE A 235 11.35 26.89 -18.68
CA ILE A 235 11.37 26.95 -17.20
C ILE A 235 12.42 27.95 -16.75
N VAL A 236 12.05 28.86 -15.85
CA VAL A 236 12.99 29.74 -15.15
C VAL A 236 13.76 28.88 -14.14
N MET A 237 14.97 28.47 -14.48
CA MET A 237 15.83 27.65 -13.63
C MET A 237 16.49 28.53 -12.56
N ASN A 238 15.77 28.78 -11.50
CA ASN A 238 16.26 29.47 -10.30
C ASN A 238 16.05 28.57 -9.07
N GLY A 239 16.39 29.05 -7.89
CA GLY A 239 16.26 28.26 -6.65
C GLY A 239 14.86 27.77 -6.31
N SER A 240 13.80 28.23 -7.02
CA SER A 240 12.43 27.75 -6.85
C SER A 240 12.08 26.60 -7.80
N ALA A 241 12.80 26.43 -8.92
CA ALA A 241 12.63 25.27 -9.78
C ALA A 241 13.22 24.02 -9.11
N TYR A 242 12.61 22.87 -9.39
CA TYR A 242 13.03 21.60 -8.81
C TYR A 242 13.51 20.65 -9.90
N VAL A 243 14.72 20.17 -9.74
CA VAL A 243 15.27 19.08 -10.54
C VAL A 243 15.69 17.99 -9.56
N ASP A 244 15.17 16.79 -9.76
CA ASP A 244 15.51 15.60 -8.99
C ASP A 244 15.88 14.47 -9.95
N GLU A 245 17.09 13.97 -9.81
CA GLU A 245 17.62 12.91 -10.65
C GLU A 245 18.17 11.79 -9.78
N GLN A 246 17.76 10.58 -10.11
CA GLN A 246 18.27 9.36 -9.51
C GLN A 246 18.84 8.48 -10.60
N ILE A 247 20.12 8.16 -10.52
CA ILE A 247 20.81 7.32 -11.48
C ILE A 247 21.19 6.02 -10.77
N ASP A 248 20.82 4.88 -11.37
CA ASP A 248 21.17 3.53 -10.94
C ASP A 248 21.01 3.27 -9.44
N ALA A 249 19.89 3.78 -8.87
CA ALA A 249 19.52 3.44 -7.50
C ALA A 249 19.23 1.95 -7.41
N ARG A 250 20.17 1.20 -6.83
CA ARG A 250 20.14 -0.26 -6.83
C ARG A 250 19.92 -0.82 -5.44
N ARG A 251 19.01 -1.80 -5.33
CA ARG A 251 18.79 -2.64 -4.17
C ARG A 251 18.89 -4.10 -4.57
N GLN A 252 19.70 -4.84 -3.84
CA GLN A 252 19.87 -6.27 -4.08
C GLN A 252 19.65 -7.05 -2.78
N THR A 253 18.98 -8.19 -2.88
CA THR A 253 18.83 -9.15 -1.79
C THR A 253 19.20 -10.53 -2.31
N GLN A 254 20.12 -11.20 -1.62
CA GLN A 254 20.49 -12.59 -1.86
C GLN A 254 19.92 -13.44 -0.73
N SER A 255 19.53 -14.67 -1.05
CA SER A 255 18.82 -15.53 -0.11
C SER A 255 19.28 -16.97 -0.21
N LEU A 256 19.45 -17.62 0.94
CA LEU A 256 19.53 -19.07 1.04
C LEU A 256 18.44 -19.57 1.98
N PHE A 257 17.73 -20.62 1.58
CA PHE A 257 16.63 -21.14 2.39
C PHE A 257 16.46 -22.64 2.21
N ALA A 258 15.91 -23.26 3.24
CA ALA A 258 15.49 -24.65 3.22
C ALA A 258 14.22 -24.85 4.01
N THR A 259 13.35 -25.75 3.53
CA THR A 259 12.14 -26.22 4.21
C THR A 259 12.20 -27.74 4.26
N ALA A 260 11.84 -28.33 5.39
CA ALA A 260 11.66 -29.77 5.54
C ALA A 260 10.29 -30.07 6.14
N SER A 261 9.60 -31.04 5.59
CA SER A 261 8.29 -31.51 6.03
C SER A 261 8.33 -33.02 6.25
N PHE A 262 7.85 -33.45 7.42
CA PHE A 262 7.68 -34.84 7.82
C PHE A 262 6.19 -35.12 8.02
N LYS A 263 5.67 -36.06 7.31
CA LYS A 263 4.28 -36.48 7.41
C LYS A 263 4.19 -37.94 7.88
N TYR A 264 3.44 -38.15 8.95
CA TYR A 264 3.23 -39.46 9.54
C TYR A 264 1.78 -39.94 9.37
N ALA A 265 1.62 -41.15 8.88
CA ALA A 265 0.33 -41.85 8.67
C ALA A 265 -0.73 -40.99 7.92
N GLY A 266 -0.28 -40.04 7.10
CA GLY A 266 -1.19 -39.10 6.44
C GLY A 266 -1.96 -38.18 7.39
N SER A 267 -1.62 -38.19 8.68
CA SER A 267 -2.33 -37.51 9.78
C SER A 267 -1.54 -36.36 10.38
N LEU A 268 -0.35 -36.65 10.88
CA LEU A 268 0.53 -35.62 11.49
C LEU A 268 1.47 -35.07 10.42
N ASN A 269 1.59 -33.73 10.37
CA ASN A 269 2.56 -33.07 9.54
C ASN A 269 3.35 -32.07 10.39
N PHE A 270 4.69 -32.15 10.32
CA PHE A 270 5.64 -31.26 10.95
C PHE A 270 6.44 -30.57 9.85
N GLU A 271 6.54 -29.23 9.90
CA GLU A 271 7.27 -28.45 8.93
C GLU A 271 8.21 -27.49 9.65
N VAL A 272 9.44 -27.39 9.16
CA VAL A 272 10.43 -26.43 9.61
C VAL A 272 11.02 -25.71 8.40
N THR A 273 11.20 -24.39 8.52
CA THR A 273 11.83 -23.56 7.51
C THR A 273 12.93 -22.73 8.14
N GLY A 274 14.04 -22.61 7.47
CA GLY A 274 15.11 -21.65 7.78
C GLY A 274 15.46 -20.85 6.54
N ARG A 275 15.68 -19.54 6.70
CA ARG A 275 16.10 -18.65 5.64
C ARG A 275 17.08 -17.62 6.15
N ASN A 276 18.10 -17.30 5.35
CA ASN A 276 19.01 -16.20 5.58
C ASN A 276 19.02 -15.28 4.35
N ASP A 277 18.84 -13.99 4.58
CA ASP A 277 18.87 -12.95 3.57
C ASP A 277 20.05 -12.00 3.81
N TRP A 278 20.71 -11.59 2.73
CA TRP A 278 21.72 -10.54 2.69
C TRP A 278 21.19 -9.40 1.84
N ALA A 279 20.96 -8.26 2.46
CA ALA A 279 20.39 -7.09 1.80
C ALA A 279 21.41 -5.97 1.64
N SER A 280 21.53 -5.42 0.43
CA SER A 280 22.42 -4.29 0.14
C SER A 280 22.05 -3.00 0.86
N THR A 281 20.81 -2.90 1.37
CA THR A 281 20.33 -1.77 2.16
C THR A 281 21.03 -1.63 3.50
N LEU A 282 21.64 -2.71 4.02
CA LEU A 282 22.45 -2.72 5.23
C LEU A 282 23.92 -2.31 5.01
N ALA A 283 24.29 -1.93 3.79
CA ALA A 283 25.62 -1.37 3.52
C ALA A 283 25.85 -0.13 4.39
N TYR A 284 27.10 0.05 4.83
CA TYR A 284 27.56 1.11 5.73
C TYR A 284 27.04 0.99 7.19
N THR A 285 26.40 -0.12 7.56
CA THR A 285 26.06 -0.40 8.95
C THR A 285 27.02 -1.39 9.59
N SER A 286 26.98 -1.49 10.93
CA SER A 286 27.68 -2.55 11.67
C SER A 286 27.19 -3.96 11.32
N HIS A 287 26.07 -4.07 10.60
CA HIS A 287 25.45 -5.32 10.13
C HIS A 287 25.70 -5.62 8.67
N GLU A 288 26.57 -4.84 7.99
CA GLU A 288 26.92 -5.09 6.59
C GLU A 288 27.47 -6.50 6.41
N GLY A 289 26.94 -7.23 5.42
CA GLY A 289 27.37 -8.60 5.10
C GLY A 289 26.96 -9.69 6.08
N SER A 290 26.41 -9.35 7.27
CA SER A 290 26.07 -10.33 8.31
C SER A 290 24.88 -11.21 7.92
N GLY A 291 24.00 -10.73 7.03
CA GLY A 291 22.73 -11.37 6.75
C GLY A 291 21.79 -11.40 7.97
N PHE A 292 20.54 -11.70 7.76
CA PHE A 292 19.59 -11.90 8.83
C PHE A 292 18.86 -13.21 8.67
N PHE A 293 18.95 -14.04 9.71
CA PHE A 293 18.35 -15.36 9.74
C PHE A 293 16.98 -15.31 10.38
N TYR A 294 16.03 -16.03 9.76
CA TYR A 294 14.69 -16.22 10.31
C TYR A 294 14.17 -17.62 9.99
N TYR A 295 13.20 -18.06 10.76
CA TYR A 295 12.74 -19.42 10.75
C TYR A 295 11.26 -19.55 11.05
N SER A 296 10.70 -20.72 10.69
CA SER A 296 9.37 -21.12 11.13
C SER A 296 9.34 -22.60 11.47
N ALA A 297 8.46 -22.94 12.41
CA ALA A 297 8.13 -24.31 12.77
C ALA A 297 6.62 -24.44 12.89
N GLY A 298 6.05 -25.47 12.28
CA GLY A 298 4.62 -25.71 12.29
C GLY A 298 4.30 -27.20 12.47
N ALA A 299 3.15 -27.44 13.10
CA ALA A 299 2.59 -28.78 13.22
C ALA A 299 1.10 -28.73 12.86
N SER A 300 0.63 -29.76 12.19
CA SER A 300 -0.81 -29.96 11.97
C SER A 300 -1.19 -31.42 12.13
N TRP A 301 -2.37 -31.64 12.67
CA TRP A 301 -2.90 -32.96 12.95
C TRP A 301 -4.31 -33.12 12.40
N VAL A 302 -4.48 -34.07 11.47
CA VAL A 302 -5.78 -34.52 10.95
C VAL A 302 -6.24 -35.70 11.81
N ILE A 303 -7.06 -35.40 12.81
CA ILE A 303 -7.43 -36.33 13.89
C ILE A 303 -8.12 -37.61 13.36
N GLY A 304 -9.04 -37.44 12.41
CA GLY A 304 -9.82 -38.56 11.83
C GLY A 304 -9.01 -39.58 10.99
N LYS A 305 -7.70 -39.31 10.79
CA LYS A 305 -6.80 -40.29 10.15
C LYS A 305 -6.19 -41.28 11.14
N MET A 306 -6.20 -40.97 12.44
CA MET A 306 -5.63 -41.81 13.50
C MET A 306 -6.71 -42.35 14.44
N PHE A 307 -7.81 -41.64 14.60
CA PHE A 307 -8.88 -41.96 15.53
C PHE A 307 -10.22 -42.00 14.82
N GLU A 308 -11.08 -42.95 15.18
CA GLU A 308 -12.46 -42.93 14.74
C GLU A 308 -13.19 -41.73 15.35
N LEU A 309 -13.73 -40.89 14.49
CA LEU A 309 -14.54 -39.76 14.92
C LEU A 309 -16.00 -40.19 15.06
N PRO A 310 -16.76 -39.52 15.96
CA PRO A 310 -18.22 -39.65 15.98
C PRO A 310 -18.81 -39.41 14.59
N ARG A 311 -19.83 -40.12 14.19
CA ARG A 311 -20.43 -40.07 12.84
C ARG A 311 -20.85 -38.65 12.39
N TRP A 312 -21.13 -37.78 13.33
CA TRP A 312 -21.50 -36.38 13.04
C TRP A 312 -20.29 -35.46 12.78
N ILE A 313 -19.05 -35.91 12.98
CA ILE A 313 -17.82 -35.19 12.64
C ILE A 313 -17.21 -35.83 11.39
N SER A 314 -17.27 -35.12 10.27
CA SER A 314 -16.73 -35.58 8.98
C SER A 314 -15.22 -35.33 8.86
N PHE A 315 -14.72 -34.27 9.52
CA PHE A 315 -13.31 -33.90 9.47
C PHE A 315 -12.92 -33.08 10.71
N ALA A 316 -11.74 -33.35 11.25
CA ALA A 316 -11.17 -32.56 12.35
C ALA A 316 -9.66 -32.40 12.16
N LYS A 317 -9.20 -31.16 12.10
CA LYS A 317 -7.79 -30.78 11.99
C LYS A 317 -7.47 -29.64 12.95
N VAL A 318 -6.31 -29.73 13.61
CA VAL A 318 -5.72 -28.66 14.39
C VAL A 318 -4.37 -28.28 13.79
N ARG A 319 -3.94 -27.01 13.96
CA ARG A 319 -2.65 -26.50 13.51
C ARG A 319 -2.07 -25.53 14.50
N LEU A 320 -0.76 -25.53 14.60
CA LEU A 320 0.02 -24.60 15.40
C LEU A 320 1.26 -24.22 14.61
N THR A 321 1.53 -22.92 14.49
CA THR A 321 2.70 -22.40 13.79
C THR A 321 3.36 -21.31 14.61
N TRP A 322 4.66 -21.36 14.69
CA TRP A 322 5.49 -20.28 15.23
C TRP A 322 6.50 -19.87 14.18
N SER A 323 6.62 -18.56 13.94
CA SER A 323 7.52 -18.04 12.92
C SER A 323 8.18 -16.73 13.36
N ARG A 324 9.35 -16.50 12.80
CA ARG A 324 10.05 -15.23 12.84
C ARG A 324 10.36 -14.82 11.41
N VAL A 325 10.00 -13.58 11.03
CA VAL A 325 10.20 -13.04 9.67
C VAL A 325 10.95 -11.73 9.77
N GLY A 326 11.97 -11.56 8.92
CA GLY A 326 12.74 -10.33 8.81
C GLY A 326 12.26 -9.47 7.64
N ASN A 327 12.35 -8.14 7.81
CA ASN A 327 12.14 -7.16 6.75
C ASN A 327 13.32 -6.18 6.78
N ASP A 328 13.95 -5.93 5.60
CA ASP A 328 15.07 -5.01 5.51
C ASP A 328 14.61 -3.54 5.58
N ILE A 329 15.58 -2.63 5.67
CA ILE A 329 15.36 -1.19 5.78
C ILE A 329 15.26 -0.52 4.39
N PRO A 330 14.65 0.68 4.27
CA PRO A 330 14.63 1.43 3.01
C PRO A 330 16.02 1.79 2.51
N MET A 331 16.14 2.00 1.19
CA MET A 331 17.39 2.46 0.57
C MET A 331 17.77 3.86 1.09
N PHE A 332 19.07 4.11 1.20
CA PHE A 332 19.70 5.41 1.47
C PHE A 332 19.49 5.98 2.87
N ILE A 333 18.84 5.28 3.79
CA ILE A 333 18.78 5.76 5.19
C ILE A 333 20.09 5.51 5.94
N THR A 334 20.89 4.54 5.49
CA THR A 334 22.24 4.28 6.05
C THR A 334 23.30 5.23 5.49
N ASN A 335 23.06 5.78 4.30
CA ASN A 335 23.91 6.78 3.66
C ASN A 335 23.05 7.82 2.95
N PRO A 336 22.44 8.77 3.69
CA PRO A 336 21.61 9.81 3.14
C PRO A 336 22.35 10.69 2.13
N LYS A 337 21.68 11.06 1.04
CA LYS A 337 22.29 11.82 -0.05
C LYS A 337 21.98 13.31 0.05
N SER A 338 22.96 14.13 -0.21
CA SER A 338 22.77 15.54 -0.54
C SER A 338 22.33 15.68 -2.00
N HIS A 339 21.54 16.71 -2.29
CA HIS A 339 21.02 16.94 -3.64
C HIS A 339 21.50 18.29 -4.18
N VAL A 340 21.91 18.32 -5.44
CA VAL A 340 22.18 19.56 -6.15
C VAL A 340 20.86 20.16 -6.59
N THR A 341 20.61 21.41 -6.25
CA THR A 341 19.40 22.15 -6.64
C THR A 341 19.55 22.85 -7.98
N ALA A 342 18.45 23.21 -8.61
CA ALA A 342 18.47 24.09 -9.77
C ALA A 342 19.18 25.41 -9.42
N GLY A 343 20.14 25.84 -10.27
CA GLY A 343 20.99 27.00 -10.01
C GLY A 343 22.29 26.71 -9.25
N GLY A 344 22.62 25.43 -9.00
CA GLY A 344 23.92 25.00 -8.46
C GLY A 344 24.03 25.05 -6.93
N GLY A 345 22.94 25.28 -6.21
CA GLY A 345 22.89 25.14 -4.76
C GLY A 345 22.97 23.67 -4.33
N ILE A 346 23.30 23.42 -3.07
CA ILE A 346 23.31 22.09 -2.46
C ILE A 346 22.32 22.05 -1.30
N ASN A 347 21.35 21.15 -1.37
CA ASN A 347 20.58 20.73 -0.22
C ASN A 347 21.35 19.59 0.46
N ALA A 348 21.96 19.86 1.60
CA ALA A 348 22.62 18.84 2.40
C ALA A 348 21.60 17.78 2.87
N ALA A 349 22.08 16.57 3.10
CA ALA A 349 21.27 15.53 3.73
C ALA A 349 20.77 16.02 5.10
N ASP A 350 19.49 15.86 5.36
CA ASP A 350 18.86 16.30 6.61
C ASP A 350 18.95 15.27 7.73
N ALA A 351 19.34 14.03 7.41
CA ALA A 351 19.45 12.93 8.35
C ALA A 351 20.90 12.44 8.49
N ALA A 352 21.27 12.09 9.72
CA ALA A 352 22.53 11.40 10.01
C ALA A 352 22.56 10.01 9.36
N PRO A 353 23.75 9.51 8.93
CA PRO A 353 23.87 8.13 8.48
C PRO A 353 23.47 7.13 9.58
N GLY A 354 22.60 6.19 9.22
CA GLY A 354 22.10 5.16 10.15
C GLY A 354 23.08 3.99 10.26
N THR A 355 24.19 4.15 10.98
CA THR A 355 25.30 3.18 11.03
C THR A 355 25.03 1.94 11.85
N ASP A 356 24.03 1.93 12.72
CA ASP A 356 23.65 0.78 13.57
C ASP A 356 22.27 0.19 13.24
N LEU A 357 21.72 0.55 12.08
CA LEU A 357 20.41 0.05 11.65
C LEU A 357 20.47 -1.44 11.31
N LYS A 358 19.45 -2.14 11.73
CA LYS A 358 19.21 -3.57 11.50
C LYS A 358 17.81 -3.86 10.98
N PRO A 359 17.57 -5.03 10.39
CA PRO A 359 16.26 -5.40 9.92
C PRO A 359 15.19 -5.41 11.00
N GLU A 360 13.96 -5.05 10.65
CA GLU A 360 12.78 -5.27 11.49
C GLU A 360 12.50 -6.77 11.57
N MET A 361 12.04 -7.23 12.74
CA MET A 361 11.74 -8.64 12.97
C MET A 361 10.34 -8.80 13.55
N THR A 362 9.53 -9.62 12.89
CA THR A 362 8.18 -9.99 13.36
C THR A 362 8.17 -11.43 13.85
N ASN A 363 7.83 -11.63 15.11
CA ASN A 363 7.53 -12.94 15.68
C ASN A 363 6.02 -13.17 15.62
N ALA A 364 5.59 -14.34 15.15
CA ALA A 364 4.19 -14.69 15.01
C ALA A 364 3.92 -16.07 15.61
N LEU A 365 2.83 -16.16 16.37
CA LEU A 365 2.23 -17.41 16.82
C LEU A 365 0.83 -17.51 16.21
N GLU A 366 0.51 -18.64 15.62
CA GLU A 366 -0.79 -18.92 15.04
C GLU A 366 -1.28 -20.31 15.47
N ALA A 367 -2.51 -20.37 15.98
CA ALA A 367 -3.20 -21.62 16.30
C ALA A 367 -4.54 -21.66 15.57
N GLY A 368 -4.86 -22.79 14.98
CA GLY A 368 -6.07 -22.92 14.21
C GLY A 368 -6.71 -24.29 14.28
N LEU A 369 -7.99 -24.31 14.04
CA LEU A 369 -8.75 -25.55 13.89
C LEU A 369 -9.63 -25.48 12.63
N GLU A 370 -9.79 -26.62 11.97
CA GLU A 370 -10.73 -26.82 10.86
C GLU A 370 -11.54 -28.05 11.15
N TRP A 371 -12.82 -27.87 11.36
CA TRP A 371 -13.75 -28.97 11.65
C TRP A 371 -14.90 -28.94 10.68
N ARG A 372 -15.37 -30.14 10.28
CA ARG A 372 -16.53 -30.31 9.42
C ARG A 372 -17.46 -31.35 10.04
N PHE A 373 -18.73 -31.09 9.91
CA PHE A 373 -19.79 -31.82 10.56
C PHE A 373 -20.89 -32.19 9.56
N LEU A 374 -21.66 -33.25 9.89
CA LEU A 374 -22.88 -33.64 9.18
C LEU A 374 -22.63 -33.89 7.67
N ASP A 375 -21.66 -34.75 7.36
CA ASP A 375 -21.22 -35.05 6.00
C ASP A 375 -20.84 -33.79 5.21
N ASP A 376 -19.97 -32.95 5.81
CA ASP A 376 -19.45 -31.69 5.27
C ASP A 376 -20.52 -30.58 5.09
N ARG A 377 -21.72 -30.74 5.65
CA ARG A 377 -22.78 -29.73 5.55
C ARG A 377 -22.53 -28.50 6.42
N LEU A 378 -21.72 -28.64 7.46
CA LEU A 378 -21.28 -27.53 8.30
C LEU A 378 -19.77 -27.58 8.47
N GLY A 379 -19.07 -26.54 8.07
CA GLY A 379 -17.63 -26.38 8.24
C GLY A 379 -17.31 -25.16 9.10
N ILE A 380 -16.36 -25.30 10.01
CA ILE A 380 -15.83 -24.24 10.88
C ILE A 380 -14.33 -24.19 10.69
N ASN A 381 -13.79 -23.01 10.39
CA ASN A 381 -12.36 -22.71 10.45
C ASN A 381 -12.16 -21.55 11.40
N LEU A 382 -11.41 -21.78 12.48
CA LEU A 382 -11.06 -20.79 13.49
C LEU A 382 -9.54 -20.63 13.52
N THR A 383 -9.07 -19.39 13.49
CA THR A 383 -7.66 -19.07 13.66
C THR A 383 -7.52 -17.99 14.72
N TYR A 384 -6.65 -18.22 15.68
CA TYR A 384 -6.11 -17.20 16.59
C TYR A 384 -4.68 -16.90 16.19
N TYR A 385 -4.31 -15.61 16.18
CA TYR A 385 -2.94 -15.20 15.92
C TYR A 385 -2.50 -14.11 16.89
N LYS A 386 -1.18 -14.08 17.12
CA LYS A 386 -0.50 -13.02 17.84
C LYS A 386 0.83 -12.74 17.16
N THR A 387 1.07 -11.47 16.81
CA THR A 387 2.33 -11.03 16.21
C THR A 387 2.92 -9.86 16.98
N ASN A 388 4.27 -9.85 17.10
CA ASN A 388 5.02 -8.74 17.66
C ASN A 388 6.12 -8.33 16.68
N THR A 389 6.07 -7.09 16.21
CA THR A 389 7.10 -6.51 15.34
C THR A 389 8.05 -5.66 16.18
N HIS A 390 9.32 -6.03 16.15
CA HIS A 390 10.41 -5.39 16.90
C HIS A 390 11.40 -4.72 15.95
N ASN A 391 12.20 -3.80 16.48
CA ASN A 391 13.26 -3.09 15.77
C ASN A 391 12.72 -2.28 14.57
N GLN A 392 11.54 -1.70 14.68
CA GLN A 392 11.08 -0.74 13.70
C GLN A 392 12.04 0.44 13.66
N PHE A 393 12.25 1.01 12.47
CA PHE A 393 13.09 2.21 12.39
C PHE A 393 12.22 3.47 12.55
N PHE A 394 12.71 4.39 13.37
CA PHE A 394 12.09 5.69 13.60
C PHE A 394 13.00 6.81 13.11
N LYS A 395 12.40 7.84 12.51
CA LYS A 395 13.07 9.10 12.19
C LYS A 395 12.94 10.02 13.41
N LEU A 396 14.00 10.16 14.17
CA LEU A 396 14.06 10.96 15.38
C LEU A 396 14.66 12.34 15.09
N PRO A 397 14.31 13.40 15.83
CA PRO A 397 15.09 14.62 15.84
C PRO A 397 16.53 14.32 16.22
N ALA A 398 17.48 15.01 15.59
CA ALA A 398 18.89 14.91 15.96
C ALA A 398 19.14 15.52 17.35
N LEU A 399 20.22 15.12 18.01
CA LEU A 399 20.59 15.69 19.30
C LEU A 399 21.06 17.14 19.12
N SER A 400 20.89 17.94 20.15
CA SER A 400 21.35 19.34 20.12
C SER A 400 22.86 19.42 19.87
N GLY A 401 23.25 20.15 18.84
CA GLY A 401 24.65 20.31 18.42
C GLY A 401 25.10 19.40 17.29
N GLU A 402 24.26 18.47 16.82
CA GLU A 402 24.54 17.67 15.63
C GLU A 402 24.35 18.50 14.34
N ALA A 403 25.10 18.13 13.30
CA ALA A 403 25.04 18.79 11.99
C ALA A 403 23.78 18.43 11.18
N TYR A 404 23.02 17.45 11.62
CA TYR A 404 21.83 16.93 10.97
C TYR A 404 20.56 17.33 11.73
N ALA A 405 19.43 17.39 11.02
CA ALA A 405 18.13 17.64 11.65
C ALA A 405 17.50 16.37 12.23
N TYR A 406 17.87 15.20 11.71
CA TYR A 406 17.27 13.92 12.04
C TYR A 406 18.31 12.80 12.11
N ARG A 407 17.96 11.73 12.83
CA ARG A 407 18.65 10.44 12.84
C ARG A 407 17.64 9.29 12.74
N TYR A 408 18.11 8.12 12.30
CA TYR A 408 17.30 6.91 12.23
C TYR A 408 17.78 5.91 13.26
N GLU A 409 16.87 5.34 14.04
CA GLU A 409 17.14 4.32 15.04
C GLU A 409 16.11 3.20 15.01
N ASN A 410 16.57 1.97 15.33
CA ASN A 410 15.67 0.84 15.50
C ASN A 410 15.14 0.81 16.92
N ALA A 411 13.84 0.81 17.06
CA ALA A 411 13.17 0.70 18.35
C ALA A 411 11.76 0.11 18.19
N GLY A 412 11.03 0.10 19.26
CA GLY A 412 9.61 -0.21 19.26
C GLY A 412 9.25 -1.69 19.28
N ASN A 413 8.04 -1.90 19.71
CA ASN A 413 7.33 -3.17 19.67
C ASN A 413 5.86 -2.90 19.42
N ILE A 414 5.36 -3.34 18.27
CA ILE A 414 3.94 -3.25 17.91
C ILE A 414 3.36 -4.66 17.88
N GLU A 415 2.31 -4.85 18.68
CA GLU A 415 1.58 -6.10 18.80
C GLU A 415 0.28 -6.06 17.99
N ASN A 416 0.00 -7.14 17.26
CA ASN A 416 -1.31 -7.45 16.73
C ASN A 416 -1.75 -8.81 17.25
N GLN A 417 -2.98 -8.92 17.72
CA GLN A 417 -3.58 -10.19 18.07
C GLN A 417 -5.04 -10.21 17.61
N GLY A 418 -5.49 -11.37 17.14
CA GLY A 418 -6.82 -11.44 16.60
C GLY A 418 -7.37 -12.84 16.45
N VAL A 419 -8.63 -12.88 16.09
CA VAL A 419 -9.38 -14.09 15.80
C VAL A 419 -10.04 -13.96 14.46
N GLU A 420 -9.93 -15.00 13.65
CA GLU A 420 -10.64 -15.14 12.37
C GLU A 420 -11.50 -16.40 12.42
N VAL A 421 -12.75 -16.29 11.99
CA VAL A 421 -13.71 -17.39 11.93
C VAL A 421 -14.33 -17.43 10.55
N SER A 422 -14.33 -18.61 9.93
CA SER A 422 -15.09 -18.89 8.71
C SER A 422 -16.05 -20.04 8.97
N LEU A 423 -17.34 -19.78 8.77
CA LEU A 423 -18.41 -20.77 8.86
C LEU A 423 -18.96 -21.00 7.46
N ASN A 424 -19.00 -22.25 7.02
CA ASN A 424 -19.62 -22.67 5.77
C ASN A 424 -20.74 -23.66 6.07
N ALA A 425 -21.93 -23.40 5.58
CA ALA A 425 -23.08 -24.26 5.82
C ALA A 425 -23.86 -24.52 4.53
N TYR A 426 -24.44 -25.70 4.43
CA TYR A 426 -25.43 -26.09 3.43
C TYR A 426 -26.77 -26.39 4.15
N PRO A 427 -27.54 -25.36 4.53
CA PRO A 427 -28.80 -25.57 5.24
C PRO A 427 -29.80 -26.36 4.42
N VAL A 428 -29.81 -26.20 3.09
CA VAL A 428 -30.59 -26.98 2.15
C VAL A 428 -29.67 -27.61 1.12
N TYR A 429 -29.67 -28.96 1.05
CA TYR A 429 -28.81 -29.72 0.17
C TYR A 429 -29.50 -31.04 -0.27
N GLY A 430 -29.23 -31.50 -1.50
CA GLY A 430 -29.71 -32.77 -2.01
C GLY A 430 -31.11 -32.77 -2.65
N GLY A 431 -31.70 -31.57 -2.88
CA GLY A 431 -32.99 -31.41 -3.56
C GLY A 431 -32.88 -30.51 -4.80
N ALA A 432 -34.02 -30.06 -5.32
CA ALA A 432 -34.07 -29.14 -6.44
C ALA A 432 -33.48 -27.76 -6.06
N LEU A 433 -33.53 -27.38 -4.79
CA LEU A 433 -32.94 -26.18 -4.21
C LEU A 433 -31.68 -26.55 -3.42
N THR A 434 -30.59 -25.86 -3.68
CA THR A 434 -29.39 -25.86 -2.82
C THR A 434 -29.19 -24.46 -2.27
N TRP A 435 -29.00 -24.37 -0.95
CA TRP A 435 -28.63 -23.13 -0.26
C TRP A 435 -27.29 -23.33 0.41
N GLN A 436 -26.30 -22.54 -0.02
CA GLN A 436 -25.00 -22.42 0.62
C GLN A 436 -24.93 -21.06 1.35
N SER A 437 -24.48 -21.08 2.60
CA SER A 437 -24.26 -19.89 3.41
C SER A 437 -22.84 -19.87 3.95
N THR A 438 -22.17 -18.74 3.83
CA THR A 438 -20.80 -18.54 4.33
C THR A 438 -20.76 -17.29 5.18
N VAL A 439 -20.26 -17.40 6.42
CA VAL A 439 -20.02 -16.28 7.32
C VAL A 439 -18.53 -16.20 7.61
N ASN A 440 -17.93 -15.02 7.36
CA ASN A 440 -16.56 -14.74 7.75
C ASN A 440 -16.54 -13.59 8.76
N PHE A 441 -15.86 -13.78 9.85
CA PHE A 441 -15.68 -12.82 10.92
C PHE A 441 -14.18 -12.64 11.19
N ALA A 442 -13.72 -11.39 11.35
CA ALA A 442 -12.36 -11.07 11.74
C ALA A 442 -12.34 -9.94 12.78
N HIS A 443 -11.60 -10.15 13.85
CA HIS A 443 -11.30 -9.15 14.86
C HIS A 443 -9.79 -9.06 15.05
N ASN A 444 -9.22 -7.87 14.94
CA ASN A 444 -7.80 -7.58 15.22
C ASN A 444 -7.68 -6.47 16.26
N ARG A 445 -6.89 -6.70 17.28
CA ARG A 445 -6.47 -5.70 18.25
C ARG A 445 -5.01 -5.36 18.00
N ASN A 446 -4.75 -4.12 17.58
CA ASN A 446 -3.42 -3.56 17.44
C ASN A 446 -3.05 -2.78 18.70
N ARG A 447 -1.81 -2.90 19.17
CA ARG A 447 -1.29 -2.17 20.33
C ARG A 447 0.18 -1.80 20.15
N VAL A 448 0.52 -0.55 20.41
CA VAL A 448 1.89 -0.08 20.56
C VAL A 448 2.34 -0.47 21.96
N ILE A 449 3.21 -1.46 22.08
CA ILE A 449 3.72 -1.94 23.37
C ILE A 449 4.83 -1.03 23.87
N LYS A 450 5.73 -0.63 22.96
CA LYS A 450 6.85 0.24 23.26
C LYS A 450 7.21 1.06 22.02
N LEU A 451 7.59 2.32 22.23
CA LEU A 451 8.26 3.18 21.26
C LEU A 451 9.76 3.24 21.56
N HIS A 452 10.45 4.27 21.10
CA HIS A 452 11.82 4.59 21.48
C HIS A 452 11.83 5.23 22.88
N ASP A 453 12.88 5.02 23.67
CA ASP A 453 12.95 5.54 25.04
C ASP A 453 12.89 7.08 25.12
N GLU A 454 13.33 7.77 24.08
CA GLU A 454 13.27 9.24 23.95
C GLU A 454 11.93 9.76 23.39
N LEU A 455 11.05 8.86 22.91
CA LEU A 455 9.78 9.24 22.29
C LEU A 455 8.60 8.89 23.21
N ARG A 456 7.78 9.86 23.53
CA ARG A 456 6.47 9.63 24.15
C ARG A 456 5.38 9.40 23.11
N GLU A 457 5.55 10.00 21.94
CA GLU A 457 4.64 9.86 20.78
C GLU A 457 5.42 9.99 19.48
N TYR A 458 4.90 9.40 18.41
CA TYR A 458 5.46 9.52 17.07
C TYR A 458 4.34 9.82 16.06
N VAL A 459 4.42 10.98 15.40
CA VAL A 459 3.46 11.40 14.37
C VAL A 459 3.88 10.80 13.04
N TYR A 460 3.01 10.01 12.41
CA TYR A 460 3.32 9.34 11.13
C TYR A 460 2.39 9.70 9.98
N GLY A 461 1.34 10.48 10.20
CA GLY A 461 0.45 10.93 9.13
C GLY A 461 -0.72 11.79 9.58
N PRO A 462 -1.48 12.27 8.63
CA PRO A 462 -1.02 13.09 7.52
C PRO A 462 -0.75 14.51 8.02
N SER A 463 0.42 15.01 7.74
CA SER A 463 0.82 16.36 8.14
C SER A 463 0.49 17.45 7.10
N SER A 464 0.08 17.06 5.87
CA SER A 464 0.01 17.99 4.74
C SER A 464 -1.38 18.49 4.36
N PHE A 465 -2.46 17.87 4.86
CA PHE A 465 -3.82 18.23 4.43
C PHE A 465 -4.64 18.98 5.47
N SER A 466 -4.28 18.86 6.74
CA SER A 466 -4.96 19.59 7.81
C SER A 466 -4.08 19.59 9.05
N SER A 467 -3.88 20.75 9.63
CA SER A 467 -3.34 20.88 10.99
C SER A 467 -4.37 20.46 12.07
N SER A 468 -5.59 20.13 11.65
CA SER A 468 -6.71 19.85 12.55
C SER A 468 -6.68 18.45 13.15
N TYR A 469 -5.90 17.53 12.57
CA TYR A 469 -5.76 16.17 13.09
C TYR A 469 -4.40 15.55 12.75
N ALA A 470 -4.02 14.53 13.49
CA ALA A 470 -2.83 13.72 13.22
C ALA A 470 -3.08 12.25 13.55
N MET A 471 -2.35 11.38 12.89
CA MET A 471 -2.22 9.99 13.30
C MET A 471 -0.91 9.84 14.07
N LYS A 472 -1.01 9.28 15.29
CA LYS A 472 0.13 9.16 16.19
C LYS A 472 0.23 7.75 16.76
N LEU A 473 1.47 7.30 16.95
CA LEU A 473 1.79 6.18 17.82
C LEU A 473 2.03 6.73 19.23
N VAL A 474 1.32 6.17 20.18
CA VAL A 474 1.50 6.44 21.62
C VAL A 474 1.56 5.10 22.33
N GLU A 475 2.46 4.92 23.30
CA GLU A 475 2.54 3.67 24.07
C GLU A 475 1.19 3.33 24.72
N GLY A 476 0.77 2.08 24.58
CA GLY A 476 -0.54 1.59 25.01
C GLY A 476 -1.68 1.88 24.03
N GLY A 477 -1.49 2.78 23.08
CA GLY A 477 -2.41 3.11 22.00
C GLY A 477 -2.37 2.13 20.82
N SER A 478 -2.98 2.52 19.70
CA SER A 478 -3.06 1.74 18.46
C SER A 478 -2.51 2.54 17.27
N ILE A 479 -1.98 1.84 16.29
CA ILE A 479 -1.49 2.44 15.04
C ILE A 479 -2.58 3.20 14.27
N GLY A 480 -3.86 2.90 14.50
CA GLY A 480 -4.99 3.59 13.89
C GLY A 480 -5.53 4.78 14.69
N ASP A 481 -4.89 5.17 15.79
CA ASP A 481 -5.40 6.24 16.64
C ASP A 481 -5.31 7.60 15.95
N ILE A 482 -6.45 8.31 15.96
CA ILE A 482 -6.63 9.65 15.37
C ILE A 482 -6.73 10.65 16.52
N TYR A 483 -5.91 11.68 16.44
CA TYR A 483 -5.85 12.78 17.39
C TYR A 483 -6.29 14.07 16.71
N GLY A 484 -7.04 14.90 17.44
CA GLY A 484 -7.59 16.15 16.94
C GLY A 484 -8.07 17.03 18.08
N ARG A 485 -8.87 18.04 17.73
CA ARG A 485 -9.64 18.82 18.71
C ARG A 485 -10.94 18.10 19.05
N ALA A 486 -11.39 18.27 20.27
CA ALA A 486 -12.72 17.80 20.70
C ALA A 486 -13.51 18.97 21.28
N PHE A 487 -14.84 18.90 21.24
CA PHE A 487 -15.67 19.86 21.96
C PHE A 487 -15.55 19.64 23.47
N GLU A 488 -15.40 20.75 24.21
CA GLU A 488 -15.50 20.71 25.67
C GLU A 488 -16.91 20.30 26.06
N ARG A 489 -17.01 19.42 27.06
CA ARG A 489 -18.31 18.93 27.54
C ARG A 489 -18.40 19.12 29.04
N ASP A 490 -19.60 19.49 29.51
CA ASP A 490 -19.89 19.57 30.94
C ASP A 490 -20.06 18.16 31.56
N ALA A 491 -20.29 18.12 32.86
CA ALA A 491 -20.47 16.88 33.63
C ALA A 491 -21.67 16.03 33.13
N MET A 492 -22.60 16.62 32.38
CA MET A 492 -23.77 15.94 31.78
C MET A 492 -23.50 15.57 30.30
N GLY A 493 -22.29 15.81 29.77
CA GLY A 493 -21.92 15.49 28.39
C GLY A 493 -22.38 16.51 27.35
N ARG A 494 -22.95 17.66 27.74
CA ARG A 494 -23.40 18.72 26.82
C ARG A 494 -22.21 19.56 26.37
N ILE A 495 -22.24 20.04 25.12
CA ILE A 495 -21.21 20.94 24.59
C ILE A 495 -21.25 22.27 25.33
N VAL A 496 -20.10 22.74 25.77
CA VAL A 496 -19.91 24.06 26.40
C VAL A 496 -19.67 25.09 25.32
N TYR A 497 -20.31 26.24 25.41
CA TYR A 497 -20.20 27.36 24.50
C TYR A 497 -19.48 28.54 25.17
N GLU A 498 -18.77 29.36 24.37
CA GLU A 498 -18.22 30.60 24.85
C GLU A 498 -19.33 31.56 25.25
N ALA A 499 -19.24 32.09 26.48
CA ALA A 499 -20.26 32.97 27.03
C ALA A 499 -20.09 34.43 26.61
N GLU A 500 -18.85 34.88 26.36
CA GLU A 500 -18.50 36.29 26.16
C GLU A 500 -17.40 36.45 25.07
N GLY A 501 -17.22 37.67 24.55
CA GLY A 501 -16.21 38.04 23.57
C GLY A 501 -16.63 37.79 22.14
N ASP A 502 -15.67 37.94 21.20
CA ASP A 502 -15.91 37.78 19.76
C ASP A 502 -16.29 36.36 19.35
N SER A 503 -16.05 35.40 20.22
CA SER A 503 -16.38 33.99 20.02
C SER A 503 -17.67 33.58 20.76
N ALA A 504 -18.43 34.51 21.34
CA ALA A 504 -19.66 34.20 22.08
C ALA A 504 -20.63 33.37 21.22
N GLY A 505 -21.15 32.28 21.80
CA GLY A 505 -22.03 31.35 21.09
C GLY A 505 -21.32 30.28 20.24
N LEU A 506 -19.98 30.32 20.12
CA LEU A 506 -19.23 29.25 19.48
C LEU A 506 -18.92 28.12 20.48
N PRO A 507 -18.89 26.86 20.01
CA PRO A 507 -18.53 25.72 20.87
C PRO A 507 -17.06 25.83 21.32
N ARG A 508 -16.83 25.65 22.62
CA ARG A 508 -15.46 25.55 23.16
C ARG A 508 -14.81 24.24 22.74
N THR A 509 -13.53 24.32 22.41
CA THR A 509 -12.74 23.15 22.04
C THR A 509 -11.63 22.89 23.05
N VAL A 510 -11.32 21.61 23.28
CA VAL A 510 -10.18 21.18 24.07
C VAL A 510 -9.12 20.58 23.17
N GLY A 511 -7.86 20.85 23.51
CA GLY A 511 -6.70 20.37 22.79
C GLY A 511 -6.34 21.26 21.59
N ASP A 512 -5.04 21.33 21.33
CA ASP A 512 -4.49 21.99 20.14
C ASP A 512 -4.43 20.96 19.02
N GLY A 513 -5.18 21.16 17.94
CA GLY A 513 -5.14 20.42 16.68
C GLY A 513 -4.95 18.91 16.69
N ASN A 514 -4.13 18.36 17.56
CA ASN A 514 -3.78 16.95 17.56
C ASN A 514 -3.41 16.36 18.94
N THR A 515 -3.96 16.88 20.02
CA THR A 515 -3.65 16.44 21.38
C THR A 515 -4.67 15.47 21.96
N VAL A 516 -5.94 15.53 21.52
CA VAL A 516 -7.01 14.68 22.03
C VAL A 516 -7.26 13.51 21.10
N LYS A 517 -7.29 12.29 21.64
CA LYS A 517 -7.69 11.10 20.87
C LYS A 517 -9.17 11.19 20.56
N VAL A 518 -9.51 11.40 19.28
CA VAL A 518 -10.90 11.55 18.79
C VAL A 518 -11.45 10.29 18.16
N GLY A 519 -10.60 9.30 17.85
CA GLY A 519 -11.05 8.05 17.27
C GLY A 519 -9.93 7.06 16.96
N ASN A 520 -10.33 5.98 16.31
CA ASN A 520 -9.42 4.98 15.76
C ASN A 520 -9.92 4.58 14.37
N ALA A 521 -9.04 4.55 13.38
CA ALA A 521 -9.36 4.21 12.00
C ALA A 521 -9.65 2.71 11.79
N ASN A 522 -9.13 1.85 12.67
CA ASN A 522 -9.33 0.42 12.56
C ASN A 522 -10.74 0.02 13.00
N PRO A 523 -11.44 -0.85 12.25
CA PRO A 523 -12.72 -1.40 12.70
C PRO A 523 -12.52 -2.29 13.92
N VAL A 524 -13.55 -2.37 14.76
CA VAL A 524 -13.60 -3.31 15.89
C VAL A 524 -13.69 -4.74 15.36
N PHE A 525 -14.51 -4.98 14.34
CA PHE A 525 -14.54 -6.25 13.61
C PHE A 525 -15.02 -6.04 12.18
N SER A 526 -14.74 -7.03 11.34
CA SER A 526 -15.30 -7.17 10.00
C SER A 526 -16.13 -8.45 9.94
N LEU A 527 -17.29 -8.39 9.29
CA LEU A 527 -18.19 -9.52 9.11
C LEU A 527 -18.68 -9.53 7.67
N SER A 528 -18.56 -10.66 6.99
CA SER A 528 -19.22 -10.87 5.71
C SER A 528 -20.16 -12.07 5.77
N TRP A 529 -21.32 -11.97 5.14
CA TRP A 529 -22.30 -13.04 5.05
C TRP A 529 -22.73 -13.23 3.60
N GLY A 530 -22.24 -14.29 2.98
CA GLY A 530 -22.55 -14.70 1.62
C GLY A 530 -23.60 -15.81 1.60
N ASN A 531 -24.59 -15.68 0.73
CA ASN A 531 -25.60 -16.71 0.49
C ASN A 531 -25.71 -16.97 -1.00
N THR A 532 -25.72 -18.23 -1.39
CA THR A 532 -25.95 -18.68 -2.76
C THR A 532 -27.09 -19.66 -2.79
N PHE A 533 -28.13 -19.33 -3.52
CA PHE A 533 -29.29 -20.17 -3.79
C PHE A 533 -29.22 -20.67 -5.22
N SER A 534 -29.26 -21.98 -5.41
CA SER A 534 -29.24 -22.61 -6.75
C SER A 534 -30.50 -23.46 -6.92
N TYR A 535 -31.27 -23.20 -7.98
CA TYR A 535 -32.51 -23.91 -8.28
C TYR A 535 -32.64 -24.10 -9.80
N LYS A 536 -32.71 -25.36 -10.24
CA LYS A 536 -32.96 -25.75 -11.65
C LYS A 536 -32.16 -24.97 -12.68
N GLY A 537 -30.84 -24.83 -12.45
CA GLY A 537 -29.92 -24.13 -13.37
C GLY A 537 -29.85 -22.59 -13.22
N MET A 538 -30.67 -22.01 -12.35
CA MET A 538 -30.57 -20.61 -11.93
C MET A 538 -29.77 -20.49 -10.63
N SER A 539 -29.01 -19.41 -10.46
CA SER A 539 -28.28 -19.13 -9.24
C SER A 539 -28.45 -17.65 -8.85
N LEU A 540 -28.75 -17.43 -7.57
CA LEU A 540 -28.78 -16.10 -6.95
C LEU A 540 -27.75 -16.07 -5.84
N SER A 541 -26.82 -15.11 -5.90
CA SER A 541 -25.83 -14.88 -4.85
C SER A 541 -26.05 -13.50 -4.23
N VAL A 542 -26.06 -13.46 -2.89
CA VAL A 542 -26.18 -12.23 -2.09
C VAL A 542 -25.04 -12.19 -1.11
N LEU A 543 -24.28 -11.09 -1.10
CA LEU A 543 -23.22 -10.83 -0.12
C LEU A 543 -23.56 -9.59 0.68
N LEU A 544 -23.54 -9.72 2.00
CA LEU A 544 -23.57 -8.61 2.94
C LEU A 544 -22.19 -8.48 3.56
N ASP A 545 -21.61 -7.29 3.49
CA ASP A 545 -20.33 -6.96 4.10
C ASP A 545 -20.52 -5.85 5.14
N CYS A 546 -19.96 -6.04 6.31
CA CYS A 546 -20.07 -5.15 7.44
C CYS A 546 -18.69 -4.90 8.06
N ARG A 547 -18.35 -3.63 8.25
CA ARG A 547 -17.25 -3.18 9.11
C ARG A 547 -17.84 -2.40 10.25
N TYR A 548 -17.74 -2.94 11.45
CA TYR A 548 -18.27 -2.29 12.63
C TYR A 548 -17.18 -1.50 13.35
N GLY A 549 -17.50 -0.27 13.72
CA GLY A 549 -16.54 0.66 14.30
C GLY A 549 -15.58 1.22 13.24
N GLY A 550 -14.51 1.83 13.70
CA GLY A 550 -13.63 2.65 12.88
C GLY A 550 -14.17 4.06 12.70
N ARG A 551 -13.26 5.03 12.63
CA ARG A 551 -13.59 6.43 12.36
C ARG A 551 -12.80 6.92 11.16
N LEU A 552 -13.45 7.70 10.32
CA LEU A 552 -12.86 8.31 9.13
C LEU A 552 -13.08 9.82 9.22
N LEU A 553 -12.03 10.59 8.96
CA LEU A 553 -12.19 12.01 8.70
C LEU A 553 -12.82 12.20 7.31
N SER A 554 -13.93 12.93 7.25
CA SER A 554 -14.58 13.30 6.00
C SER A 554 -14.21 14.74 5.62
N GLN A 555 -13.22 14.90 4.72
CA GLN A 555 -12.87 16.21 4.18
C GLN A 555 -14.05 16.81 3.38
N THR A 556 -14.80 15.96 2.68
CA THR A 556 -16.01 16.40 1.95
C THR A 556 -17.04 17.07 2.87
N MET A 557 -17.24 16.52 4.07
CA MET A 557 -18.14 17.16 5.05
C MET A 557 -17.60 18.50 5.52
N ALA A 558 -16.29 18.56 5.81
CA ALA A 558 -15.65 19.81 6.20
C ALA A 558 -15.76 20.87 5.10
N ASP A 559 -15.57 20.51 3.83
CA ASP A 559 -15.71 21.42 2.69
C ASP A 559 -17.16 21.89 2.51
N LEU A 560 -18.15 21.01 2.71
CA LEU A 560 -19.58 21.34 2.63
C LEU A 560 -20.05 22.24 3.78
N ASP A 561 -19.40 22.15 4.94
CA ASP A 561 -19.76 22.92 6.14
C ASP A 561 -18.97 24.26 6.23
N SER A 562 -18.09 24.55 5.25
CA SER A 562 -17.25 25.75 5.27
C SER A 562 -17.97 27.04 4.85
N TYR A 563 -19.22 26.97 4.34
CA TYR A 563 -20.07 28.10 3.94
C TYR A 563 -21.49 27.99 4.52
#